data_d4f62414b9a2eeb5ba8f76bd28a65b73
#
_entry.id   d4f62414b9a2eeb5ba8f76bd28a65b73
#
_cell.length_a   1.000
_cell.length_b   1.000
_cell.length_c   1.000
_cell.angle_alpha   90.00
_cell.angle_beta   90.00
_cell.angle_gamma   90.00
#
_symmetry.space_group_name_H-M   'P 1'
#
loop_
_entity.id
_entity.type
_entity.pdbx_description
1 polymer ?
#
loop_
_entity_poly.entity_id
_entity_poly.type
_entity_poly.pdbx_seq_one_letter_code
_entity_poly.pdbx_strand_id
1 'polypeptide(L)'
;MKTEENTKKEEMKNEKTAGNAVVFENPEFGKIRTLTDEDGEPLFCAKDVCDVLGYKNQRDAIQRHVDDPCVVKHDVWVVTGKKKDGAAANRWCQMTFVNESGFYALVLGSKLPTAVKFKNWVTSEVLPQIRKTGGYIPVKQGESDEETIRHAEEILRATLKEKENLLKNQQVQILSLIHI
;
A
#
# COMPACT_ATOMS: atom_id res chain seq x y z
N MET A 1 2.90 13.04 40.11
CA MET A 1 4.14 12.69 39.37
C MET A 1 4.06 11.39 38.53
N LYS A 2 3.25 10.36 38.86
CA LYS A 2 3.12 9.15 38.03
C LYS A 2 2.10 9.26 36.86
N THR A 3 1.19 10.23 36.90
CA THR A 3 0.15 10.46 35.88
C THR A 3 0.68 11.23 34.66
N GLU A 4 1.60 12.15 34.83
CA GLU A 4 2.16 12.96 33.74
C GLU A 4 3.15 12.16 32.85
N GLU A 5 3.86 11.22 33.47
CA GLU A 5 4.82 10.35 32.75
C GLU A 5 4.10 9.28 31.90
N ASN A 6 2.92 8.84 32.35
CA ASN A 6 2.08 7.91 31.59
C ASN A 6 1.40 8.61 30.40
N THR A 7 0.93 9.84 30.59
CA THR A 7 0.32 10.66 29.53
C THR A 7 1.34 11.00 28.44
N LYS A 8 2.58 11.35 28.82
CA LYS A 8 3.67 11.60 27.87
C LYS A 8 4.11 10.34 27.11
N LYS A 9 4.09 9.16 27.76
CA LYS A 9 4.37 7.89 27.09
C LYS A 9 3.26 7.45 26.12
N GLU A 10 2.01 7.76 26.43
CA GLU A 10 0.88 7.52 25.53
C GLU A 10 0.86 8.52 24.38
N GLU A 11 1.19 9.78 24.61
CA GLU A 11 1.36 10.80 23.56
C GLU A 11 2.53 10.47 22.63
N MET A 12 3.69 10.03 23.14
CA MET A 12 4.83 9.60 22.31
C MET A 12 4.58 8.29 21.57
N LYS A 13 3.70 7.41 22.06
CA LYS A 13 3.25 6.22 21.31
C LYS A 13 2.26 6.58 20.22
N ASN A 14 1.41 7.60 20.42
CA ASN A 14 0.47 8.09 19.42
C ASN A 14 1.12 8.92 18.32
N GLU A 15 2.22 9.64 18.60
CA GLU A 15 2.94 10.39 17.56
C GLU A 15 3.67 9.50 16.54
N LYS A 16 4.01 8.25 16.90
CA LYS A 16 4.69 7.31 16.00
C LYS A 16 3.76 6.55 15.05
N THR A 17 2.43 6.63 15.23
CA THR A 17 1.46 5.86 14.42
C THR A 17 0.51 6.77 13.62
N ALA A 18 0.64 8.08 13.72
CA ALA A 18 -0.16 9.04 12.96
C ALA A 18 0.45 9.28 11.59
N GLY A 19 0.39 8.29 10.71
CA GLY A 19 0.69 8.47 9.30
C GLY A 19 -0.32 9.45 8.70
N ASN A 20 0.14 10.58 8.16
CA ASN A 20 -0.68 11.39 7.28
C ASN A 20 -1.02 10.52 6.06
N ALA A 21 -2.28 10.14 5.94
CA ALA A 21 -2.72 9.37 4.79
C ALA A 21 -2.50 10.20 3.52
N VAL A 22 -1.72 9.66 2.61
CA VAL A 22 -1.51 10.24 1.28
C VAL A 22 -2.65 9.77 0.40
N VAL A 23 -3.22 10.66 -0.41
CA VAL A 23 -4.25 10.31 -1.38
C VAL A 23 -3.57 9.94 -2.69
N PHE A 24 -3.61 8.67 -3.05
CA PHE A 24 -3.24 8.21 -4.37
C PHE A 24 -4.42 8.43 -5.32
N GLU A 25 -4.21 9.19 -6.38
CA GLU A 25 -5.23 9.50 -7.38
C GLU A 25 -4.87 8.84 -8.71
N ASN A 26 -5.74 7.96 -9.18
CA ASN A 26 -5.61 7.29 -10.47
C ASN A 26 -6.83 7.62 -11.33
N PRO A 27 -6.67 8.00 -12.62
CA PRO A 27 -7.78 8.32 -13.52
C PRO A 27 -8.80 7.19 -13.70
N GLU A 28 -8.37 5.93 -13.60
CA GLU A 28 -9.24 4.76 -13.77
C GLU A 28 -9.86 4.28 -12.46
N PHE A 29 -9.12 4.39 -11.35
CA PHE A 29 -9.52 3.86 -10.03
C PHE A 29 -9.92 4.94 -9.01
N GLY A 30 -9.87 6.24 -9.38
CA GLY A 30 -10.25 7.32 -8.48
C GLY A 30 -9.23 7.58 -7.37
N LYS A 31 -9.72 7.95 -6.18
CA LYS A 31 -8.91 8.37 -5.03
C LYS A 31 -8.88 7.27 -3.98
N ILE A 32 -7.69 6.81 -3.63
CA ILE A 32 -7.46 5.81 -2.57
C ILE A 32 -6.49 6.41 -1.56
N ARG A 33 -6.88 6.41 -0.30
CA ARG A 33 -5.96 6.81 0.80
C ARG A 33 -4.98 5.70 1.05
N THR A 34 -3.70 6.06 1.16
CA THR A 34 -2.61 5.16 1.43
C THR A 34 -1.82 5.61 2.65
N LEU A 35 -1.23 4.68 3.36
CA LEU A 35 -0.23 4.87 4.38
C LEU A 35 1.03 4.12 3.98
N THR A 36 2.13 4.42 4.63
CA THR A 36 3.35 3.62 4.55
C THR A 36 3.57 2.99 5.92
N ASP A 37 3.81 1.70 5.97
CA ASP A 37 4.11 1.01 7.22
C ASP A 37 5.56 1.26 7.70
N GLU A 38 5.95 0.57 8.80
CA GLU A 38 7.29 0.72 9.40
C GLU A 38 8.41 0.19 8.50
N ASP A 39 8.09 -0.73 7.59
CA ASP A 39 9.02 -1.34 6.63
C ASP A 39 9.10 -0.55 5.31
N GLY A 40 8.29 0.49 5.15
CA GLY A 40 8.21 1.31 3.94
C GLY A 40 7.20 0.79 2.91
N GLU A 41 6.45 -0.26 3.24
CA GLU A 41 5.48 -0.87 2.33
C GLU A 41 4.13 -0.12 2.32
N PRO A 42 3.44 -0.08 1.18
CA PRO A 42 2.19 0.64 1.05
C PRO A 42 1.02 -0.09 1.70
N LEU A 43 0.21 0.65 2.45
CA LEU A 43 -1.06 0.20 3.01
C LEU A 43 -2.21 0.99 2.36
N PHE A 44 -3.21 0.30 1.87
CA PHE A 44 -4.34 0.86 1.14
C PHE A 44 -5.60 0.89 2.00
N CYS A 45 -6.31 2.02 2.06
CA CYS A 45 -7.57 2.12 2.77
C CYS A 45 -8.60 1.15 2.18
N ALA A 46 -8.96 0.11 2.93
CA ALA A 46 -9.84 -0.96 2.46
C ALA A 46 -11.23 -0.46 2.05
N LYS A 47 -11.74 0.60 2.69
CA LYS A 47 -13.00 1.22 2.30
C LYS A 47 -12.92 1.83 0.91
N ASP A 48 -11.90 2.65 0.66
CA ASP A 48 -11.73 3.34 -0.62
C ASP A 48 -11.54 2.34 -1.76
N VAL A 49 -10.72 1.30 -1.53
CA VAL A 49 -10.52 0.19 -2.47
C VAL A 49 -11.83 -0.52 -2.78
N CYS A 50 -12.62 -0.87 -1.76
CA CYS A 50 -13.90 -1.53 -1.96
C CYS A 50 -14.91 -0.66 -2.70
N ASP A 51 -14.97 0.65 -2.40
CA ASP A 51 -15.85 1.60 -3.07
C ASP A 51 -15.50 1.71 -4.56
N VAL A 52 -14.21 1.84 -4.89
CA VAL A 52 -13.70 1.89 -6.27
C VAL A 52 -13.94 0.58 -7.01
N LEU A 53 -13.78 -0.56 -6.36
CA LEU A 53 -14.02 -1.89 -6.94
C LEU A 53 -15.49 -2.32 -6.95
N GLY A 54 -16.41 -1.44 -6.54
CA GLY A 54 -17.87 -1.67 -6.60
C GLY A 54 -18.39 -2.70 -5.61
N TYR A 55 -17.66 -2.98 -4.54
CA TYR A 55 -18.14 -3.84 -3.47
C TYR A 55 -19.19 -3.10 -2.63
N LYS A 56 -20.37 -3.68 -2.48
CA LYS A 56 -21.47 -3.09 -1.70
C LYS A 56 -21.20 -3.13 -0.19
N ASN A 57 -20.45 -4.11 0.28
CA ASN A 57 -20.13 -4.32 1.68
C ASN A 57 -18.62 -4.59 1.85
N GLN A 58 -17.89 -3.62 2.38
CA GLN A 58 -16.45 -3.71 2.63
C GLN A 58 -16.09 -4.90 3.52
N ARG A 59 -16.83 -5.10 4.63
CA ARG A 59 -16.52 -6.16 5.60
C ARG A 59 -16.63 -7.55 4.98
N ASP A 60 -17.68 -7.76 4.21
CA ASP A 60 -17.91 -9.01 3.50
C ASP A 60 -16.85 -9.24 2.39
N ALA A 61 -16.48 -8.20 1.67
CA ALA A 61 -15.43 -8.27 0.65
C ALA A 61 -14.08 -8.66 1.25
N ILE A 62 -13.67 -8.01 2.34
CA ILE A 62 -12.42 -8.33 3.04
C ILE A 62 -12.45 -9.77 3.53
N GLN A 63 -13.51 -10.18 4.22
CA GLN A 63 -13.64 -11.53 4.79
C GLN A 63 -13.59 -12.64 3.73
N ARG A 64 -14.06 -12.36 2.51
CA ARG A 64 -14.09 -13.36 1.42
C ARG A 64 -12.82 -13.43 0.61
N HIS A 65 -12.09 -12.34 0.49
CA HIS A 65 -11.01 -12.21 -0.50
C HIS A 65 -9.65 -11.95 0.13
N VAL A 66 -9.59 -11.51 1.39
CA VAL A 66 -8.34 -11.08 2.02
C VAL A 66 -8.05 -11.94 3.24
N ASP A 67 -6.86 -12.49 3.32
CA ASP A 67 -6.41 -13.23 4.49
C ASP A 67 -6.10 -12.28 5.66
N ASP A 68 -6.36 -12.74 6.89
CA ASP A 68 -6.18 -11.94 8.12
C ASP A 68 -4.82 -11.22 8.24
N PRO A 69 -3.67 -11.85 7.91
CA PRO A 69 -2.37 -11.19 7.98
C PRO A 69 -2.22 -9.97 7.06
N CYS A 70 -3.07 -9.87 6.03
CA CYS A 70 -3.06 -8.76 5.08
C CYS A 70 -3.92 -7.57 5.53
N VAL A 71 -4.60 -7.67 6.69
CA VAL A 71 -5.54 -6.64 7.19
C VAL A 71 -4.95 -5.98 8.42
N VAL A 72 -4.82 -4.66 8.38
CA VAL A 72 -4.27 -3.85 9.47
C VAL A 72 -5.24 -2.75 9.85
N LYS A 73 -5.32 -2.42 11.15
CA LYS A 73 -6.11 -1.29 11.64
C LYS A 73 -5.17 -0.17 12.07
N HIS A 74 -5.40 1.02 11.52
CA HIS A 74 -4.68 2.24 11.89
C HIS A 74 -5.63 3.35 12.29
N ASP A 75 -5.22 4.15 13.27
CA ASP A 75 -5.88 5.39 13.60
C ASP A 75 -5.39 6.49 12.66
N VAL A 76 -6.33 7.15 11.98
CA VAL A 76 -6.05 8.18 10.98
C VAL A 76 -6.77 9.47 11.39
N TRP A 77 -6.06 10.60 11.25
CA TRP A 77 -6.63 11.92 11.46
C TRP A 77 -7.45 12.33 10.25
N VAL A 78 -8.76 12.46 10.42
CA VAL A 78 -9.69 12.69 9.31
C VAL A 78 -10.44 14.00 9.50
N VAL A 79 -10.55 14.79 8.45
CA VAL A 79 -11.44 15.96 8.39
C VAL A 79 -12.88 15.46 8.23
N THR A 80 -13.72 15.71 9.23
CA THR A 80 -15.11 15.22 9.26
C THR A 80 -16.15 16.27 8.89
N GLY A 81 -15.75 17.51 8.69
CA GLY A 81 -16.65 18.61 8.34
C GLY A 81 -16.07 19.97 8.72
N LYS A 82 -16.97 20.96 8.85
CA LYS A 82 -16.63 22.30 9.34
C LYS A 82 -17.31 22.51 10.70
N LYS A 83 -16.59 23.08 11.65
CA LYS A 83 -17.14 23.58 12.91
C LYS A 83 -18.06 24.78 12.65
N LYS A 84 -18.87 25.17 13.66
CA LYS A 84 -19.74 26.36 13.58
C LYS A 84 -18.99 27.67 13.29
N ASP A 85 -17.71 27.73 13.65
CA ASP A 85 -16.80 28.85 13.40
C ASP A 85 -16.11 28.81 12.02
N GLY A 86 -16.44 27.83 11.15
CA GLY A 86 -15.88 27.65 9.83
C GLY A 86 -14.56 26.86 9.79
N ALA A 87 -13.96 26.55 10.94
CA ALA A 87 -12.74 25.76 11.02
C ALA A 87 -12.99 24.27 10.68
N ALA A 88 -11.98 23.57 10.19
CA ALA A 88 -12.06 22.14 9.94
C ALA A 88 -12.33 21.37 11.24
N ALA A 89 -13.36 20.53 11.22
CA ALA A 89 -13.63 19.59 12.30
C ALA A 89 -12.87 18.29 12.01
N ASN A 90 -11.85 18.02 12.83
CA ASN A 90 -11.00 16.84 12.67
C ASN A 90 -11.23 15.87 13.83
N ARG A 91 -11.11 14.58 13.56
CA ARG A 91 -11.11 13.54 14.61
C ARG A 91 -10.25 12.36 14.23
N TRP A 92 -9.79 11.64 15.23
CA TRP A 92 -9.19 10.33 15.06
C TRP A 92 -10.27 9.30 14.70
N CYS A 93 -10.02 8.54 13.66
CA CYS A 93 -10.90 7.45 13.23
C CYS A 93 -10.06 6.20 13.01
N GLN A 94 -10.43 5.11 13.67
CA GLN A 94 -9.84 3.81 13.35
C GLN A 94 -10.35 3.35 12.00
N MET A 95 -9.41 3.12 11.07
CA MET A 95 -9.69 2.67 9.72
C MET A 95 -9.00 1.35 9.43
N THR A 96 -9.63 0.55 8.58
CA THR A 96 -9.06 -0.72 8.10
C THR A 96 -8.25 -0.45 6.84
N PHE A 97 -7.03 -0.94 6.82
CA PHE A 97 -6.12 -0.93 5.68
C PHE A 97 -5.81 -2.37 5.27
N VAL A 98 -5.43 -2.54 4.03
CA VAL A 98 -4.90 -3.79 3.48
C VAL A 98 -3.52 -3.52 2.90
N ASN A 99 -2.61 -4.48 3.04
CA ASN A 99 -1.32 -4.42 2.36
C ASN A 99 -1.47 -4.69 0.85
N GLU A 100 -0.38 -4.67 0.12
CA GLU A 100 -0.39 -4.85 -1.34
C GLU A 100 -1.00 -6.20 -1.75
N SER A 101 -0.71 -7.28 -1.03
CA SER A 101 -1.31 -8.60 -1.29
C SER A 101 -2.82 -8.59 -1.11
N GLY A 102 -3.33 -7.98 -0.03
CA GLY A 102 -4.76 -7.82 0.22
C GLY A 102 -5.45 -6.92 -0.81
N PHE A 103 -4.75 -5.87 -1.27
CA PHE A 103 -5.22 -5.03 -2.37
C PHE A 103 -5.40 -5.83 -3.67
N TYR A 104 -4.40 -6.61 -4.08
CA TYR A 104 -4.51 -7.47 -5.27
C TYR A 104 -5.59 -8.53 -5.13
N ALA A 105 -5.76 -9.13 -3.94
CA ALA A 105 -6.83 -10.09 -3.68
C ALA A 105 -8.22 -9.48 -3.90
N LEU A 106 -8.45 -8.24 -3.44
CA LEU A 106 -9.69 -7.50 -3.71
C LEU A 106 -9.88 -7.19 -5.20
N VAL A 107 -8.83 -6.74 -5.90
CA VAL A 107 -8.90 -6.45 -7.33
C VAL A 107 -9.23 -7.72 -8.13
N LEU A 108 -8.54 -8.83 -7.86
CA LEU A 108 -8.77 -10.10 -8.56
C LEU A 108 -10.14 -10.72 -8.27
N GLY A 109 -10.72 -10.44 -7.10
CA GLY A 109 -12.07 -10.87 -6.71
C GLY A 109 -13.20 -9.99 -7.26
N SER A 110 -12.90 -8.80 -7.77
CA SER A 110 -13.90 -7.85 -8.28
C SER A 110 -14.48 -8.31 -9.62
N LYS A 111 -15.77 -7.99 -9.81
CA LYS A 111 -16.52 -8.23 -11.05
C LYS A 111 -16.63 -6.99 -11.95
N LEU A 112 -16.03 -5.88 -11.56
CA LEU A 112 -16.04 -4.67 -12.37
C LEU A 112 -15.28 -4.89 -13.68
N PRO A 113 -15.74 -4.34 -14.81
CA PRO A 113 -15.10 -4.51 -16.12
C PRO A 113 -13.60 -4.10 -16.13
N THR A 114 -13.25 -3.03 -15.41
CA THR A 114 -11.88 -2.56 -15.27
C THR A 114 -11.01 -3.56 -14.50
N ALA A 115 -11.51 -4.08 -13.38
CA ALA A 115 -10.80 -5.11 -12.60
C ALA A 115 -10.67 -6.43 -13.38
N VAL A 116 -11.69 -6.81 -14.14
CA VAL A 116 -11.63 -7.99 -15.02
C VAL A 116 -10.56 -7.82 -16.11
N LYS A 117 -10.47 -6.64 -16.73
CA LYS A 117 -9.39 -6.33 -17.71
C LYS A 117 -8.01 -6.46 -17.06
N PHE A 118 -7.82 -5.88 -15.87
CA PHE A 118 -6.57 -5.99 -15.12
C PHE A 118 -6.24 -7.46 -14.80
N LYS A 119 -7.20 -8.21 -14.28
CA LYS A 119 -7.03 -9.65 -14.02
C LYS A 119 -6.59 -10.41 -15.25
N ASN A 120 -7.28 -10.21 -16.38
CA ASN A 120 -6.96 -10.88 -17.64
C ASN A 120 -5.57 -10.52 -18.11
N TRP A 121 -5.19 -9.25 -18.07
CA TRP A 121 -3.84 -8.80 -18.44
C TRP A 121 -2.77 -9.45 -17.56
N VAL A 122 -2.92 -9.41 -16.24
CA VAL A 122 -1.97 -10.03 -15.30
C VAL A 122 -1.83 -11.54 -15.58
N THR A 123 -2.94 -12.24 -15.77
CA THR A 123 -2.93 -13.71 -15.91
C THR A 123 -2.53 -14.19 -17.31
N SER A 124 -2.79 -13.41 -18.37
CA SER A 124 -2.47 -13.80 -19.75
C SER A 124 -1.11 -13.28 -20.23
N GLU A 125 -0.58 -12.22 -19.65
CA GLU A 125 0.65 -11.57 -20.09
C GLU A 125 1.72 -11.54 -19.01
N VAL A 126 1.45 -10.84 -17.87
CA VAL A 126 2.46 -10.57 -16.84
C VAL A 126 2.99 -11.85 -16.20
N LEU A 127 2.11 -12.67 -15.61
CA LEU A 127 2.52 -13.90 -14.93
C LEU A 127 3.17 -14.93 -15.87
N PRO A 128 2.66 -15.18 -17.11
CA PRO A 128 3.34 -16.04 -18.05
C PRO A 128 4.71 -15.54 -18.46
N GLN A 129 4.90 -14.22 -18.60
CA GLN A 129 6.21 -13.65 -18.92
C GLN A 129 7.18 -13.84 -17.76
N ILE A 130 6.78 -13.50 -16.53
CA ILE A 130 7.60 -13.72 -15.32
C ILE A 130 8.02 -15.20 -15.22
N ARG A 131 7.09 -16.14 -15.43
CA ARG A 131 7.39 -17.58 -15.39
C ARG A 131 8.41 -18.02 -16.44
N LYS A 132 8.37 -17.42 -17.63
CA LYS A 132 9.26 -17.79 -18.76
C LYS A 132 10.64 -17.15 -18.66
N THR A 133 10.72 -15.89 -18.23
CA THR A 133 11.93 -15.05 -18.30
C THR A 133 12.51 -14.66 -16.94
N GLY A 134 11.78 -14.93 -15.86
CA GLY A 134 12.15 -14.50 -14.49
C GLY A 134 11.79 -13.06 -14.13
N GLY A 135 11.24 -12.27 -15.07
CA GLY A 135 10.81 -10.87 -14.84
C GLY A 135 9.77 -10.41 -15.84
N TYR A 136 9.18 -9.24 -15.56
CA TYR A 136 8.27 -8.55 -16.48
C TYR A 136 8.86 -7.19 -16.85
N ILE A 137 9.04 -6.97 -18.15
CA ILE A 137 9.48 -5.69 -18.72
C ILE A 137 8.29 -5.14 -19.50
N PRO A 138 7.66 -4.04 -19.05
CA PRO A 138 6.55 -3.45 -19.80
C PRO A 138 7.06 -2.82 -21.10
N VAL A 139 6.50 -3.26 -22.22
CA VAL A 139 6.76 -2.68 -23.55
C VAL A 139 5.61 -1.76 -23.92
N LYS A 140 5.89 -0.49 -24.22
CA LYS A 140 4.86 0.46 -24.67
C LYS A 140 4.67 0.36 -26.17
N GLN A 141 3.43 0.50 -26.64
CA GLN A 141 3.16 0.55 -28.07
C GLN A 141 3.92 1.68 -28.76
N GLY A 142 4.73 1.34 -29.80
CA GLY A 142 5.53 2.31 -30.54
C GLY A 142 6.91 2.60 -29.94
N GLU A 143 7.29 1.95 -28.85
CA GLU A 143 8.62 2.02 -28.27
C GLU A 143 9.61 1.23 -29.12
N SER A 144 10.81 1.82 -29.35
CA SER A 144 11.88 1.11 -30.06
C SER A 144 12.54 0.05 -29.17
N ASP A 145 13.24 -0.91 -29.80
CA ASP A 145 13.98 -1.95 -29.09
C ASP A 145 15.04 -1.34 -28.14
N GLU A 146 15.68 -0.23 -28.55
CA GLU A 146 16.69 0.49 -27.76
C GLU A 146 16.07 1.15 -26.52
N GLU A 147 14.87 1.71 -26.63
CA GLU A 147 14.14 2.29 -25.50
C GLU A 147 13.68 1.20 -24.53
N THR A 148 13.21 0.07 -25.04
CA THR A 148 12.83 -1.08 -24.20
C THR A 148 14.03 -1.64 -23.44
N ILE A 149 15.20 -1.75 -24.06
CA ILE A 149 16.45 -2.18 -23.42
C ILE A 149 16.84 -1.20 -22.32
N ARG A 150 16.80 0.09 -22.59
CA ARG A 150 17.11 1.13 -21.57
C ARG A 150 16.18 1.07 -20.37
N HIS A 151 14.87 0.91 -20.57
CA HIS A 151 13.92 0.72 -19.48
C HIS A 151 14.21 -0.56 -18.67
N ALA A 152 14.54 -1.66 -19.33
CA ALA A 152 14.95 -2.89 -18.66
C ALA A 152 16.19 -2.71 -17.79
N GLU A 153 17.19 -2.00 -18.30
CA GLU A 153 18.40 -1.67 -17.53
C GLU A 153 18.10 -0.78 -16.30
N GLU A 154 17.20 0.21 -16.44
CA GLU A 154 16.78 1.07 -15.34
C GLU A 154 16.09 0.27 -14.22
N ILE A 155 15.15 -0.62 -14.59
CA ILE A 155 14.46 -1.51 -13.65
C ILE A 155 15.47 -2.42 -12.94
N LEU A 156 16.40 -3.02 -13.68
CA LEU A 156 17.41 -3.91 -13.10
C LEU A 156 18.30 -3.16 -12.12
N ARG A 157 18.77 -1.96 -12.46
CA ARG A 157 19.59 -1.12 -11.57
C ARG A 157 18.84 -0.71 -10.31
N ALA A 158 17.56 -0.35 -10.42
CA ALA A 158 16.71 -0.03 -9.28
C ALA A 158 16.56 -1.22 -8.33
N THR A 159 16.27 -2.41 -8.87
CA THR A 159 16.12 -3.65 -8.10
C THR A 159 17.42 -4.06 -7.41
N LEU A 160 18.58 -3.90 -8.07
CA LEU A 160 19.89 -4.18 -7.45
C LEU A 160 20.18 -3.23 -6.29
N LYS A 161 19.90 -1.94 -6.47
CA LYS A 161 20.08 -0.93 -5.41
C LYS A 161 19.20 -1.21 -4.19
N GLU A 162 17.96 -1.63 -4.41
CA GLU A 162 17.03 -2.00 -3.35
C GLU A 162 17.54 -3.23 -2.57
N LYS A 163 17.98 -4.27 -3.27
CA LYS A 163 18.60 -5.46 -2.65
C LYS A 163 19.86 -5.12 -1.85
N GLU A 164 20.72 -4.24 -2.36
CA GLU A 164 21.89 -3.78 -1.62
C GLU A 164 21.53 -3.05 -0.33
N ASN A 165 20.47 -2.21 -0.36
CA ASN A 165 19.98 -1.51 0.82
C ASN A 165 19.38 -2.48 1.85
N LEU A 166 18.62 -3.47 1.40
CA LEU A 166 18.07 -4.54 2.25
C LEU A 166 19.20 -5.32 2.95
N LEU A 167 20.22 -5.73 2.21
CA LEU A 167 21.39 -6.44 2.77
C LEU A 167 22.14 -5.58 3.79
N LYS A 168 22.33 -4.28 3.54
CA LYS A 168 22.96 -3.35 4.49
C LYS A 168 22.13 -3.24 5.78
N ASN A 169 20.82 -3.11 5.67
CA ASN A 169 19.91 -3.02 6.81
C ASN A 169 19.95 -4.32 7.65
N GLN A 170 19.95 -5.49 7.01
CA GLN A 170 20.10 -6.78 7.70
C GLN A 170 21.44 -6.90 8.42
N GLN A 171 22.54 -6.46 7.80
CA GLN A 171 23.86 -6.44 8.45
C GLN A 171 23.89 -5.54 9.68
N VAL A 172 23.27 -4.35 9.61
CA VAL A 172 23.18 -3.43 10.74
C VAL A 172 22.36 -4.07 11.88
N GLN A 173 21.23 -4.74 11.57
CA GLN A 173 20.43 -5.44 12.56
C GLN A 173 21.21 -6.58 13.25
N ILE A 174 21.93 -7.39 12.47
CA ILE A 174 22.75 -8.47 13.02
C ILE A 174 23.86 -7.92 13.94
N LEU A 175 24.53 -6.85 13.52
CA LEU A 175 25.59 -6.20 14.34
C LEU A 175 25.02 -5.60 15.63
N SER A 176 23.82 -5.05 15.61
CA SER A 176 23.14 -4.52 16.80
C SER A 176 22.77 -5.62 17.80
N LEU A 177 22.47 -6.83 17.33
CA LEU A 177 22.14 -7.98 18.17
C LEU A 177 23.38 -8.63 18.81
N ILE A 178 24.54 -8.49 18.18
CA ILE A 178 25.82 -9.05 18.68
C ILE A 178 26.45 -8.14 19.75
N HIS A 179 26.07 -6.85 19.79
CA HIS A 179 26.64 -5.86 20.74
C HIS A 179 25.81 -5.69 22.03
N ILE A 180 24.84 -6.57 22.29
CA ILE A 180 24.13 -6.72 23.57
C ILE A 180 24.73 -7.91 24.31
#